data_8b422f964183420941d297f7b58a1aba
#
_entry.id   8b422f964183420941d297f7b58a1aba
#
_cell.length_a   1.000
_cell.length_b   1.000
_cell.length_c   1.000
_cell.angle_alpha   90.00
_cell.angle_beta   90.00
_cell.angle_gamma   90.00
#
_symmetry.space_group_name_H-M   'P 1'
#
loop_
_entity.id
_entity.type
_entity.pdbx_description
1 polymer ?
#
loop_
_entity_poly.entity_id
_entity_poly.type
_entity_poly.pdbx_seq_one_letter_code
_entity_poly.pdbx_strand_id
1 'polypeptide(L)'
;IIHIQPERDDLGIGGCWNIGIHHSACGKFAIQLDSDDVYSDEHTLRKIVEAFYEQRCAMVVGTYRMTDFDMRTIPPGIIDHKEWTPENGRNNALRINGLGAPRAFYTPVLREVKVPNTSYGEDYALGLNFSRQYQIGRVYDVVYMCRRWDDNSDASLDIVKMNGHNLYKDRIRTWELQARVAMNKKG
;
A
#
# COMPACT_ATOMS: atom_id res chain seq x y z
N ILE A 1 -13.54 -5.64 17.80
CA ILE A 1 -12.88 -6.35 16.68
C ILE A 1 -13.93 -7.19 15.98
N ILE A 2 -13.98 -7.10 14.66
CA ILE A 2 -14.85 -7.94 13.82
C ILE A 2 -13.92 -8.93 13.10
N HIS A 3 -14.16 -10.23 13.31
CA HIS A 3 -13.50 -11.28 12.58
C HIS A 3 -14.34 -11.63 11.34
N ILE A 4 -13.74 -11.52 10.16
CA ILE A 4 -14.39 -11.88 8.89
C ILE A 4 -13.66 -13.09 8.32
N GLN A 5 -14.36 -14.21 8.22
CA GLN A 5 -13.84 -15.41 7.60
C GLN A 5 -14.38 -15.48 6.16
N PRO A 6 -13.50 -15.51 5.15
CA PRO A 6 -13.95 -15.70 3.77
C PRO A 6 -14.66 -17.05 3.58
N GLU A 7 -15.74 -17.05 2.80
CA GLU A 7 -16.46 -18.29 2.40
C GLU A 7 -15.79 -18.99 1.20
N ARG A 8 -14.85 -18.30 0.54
CA ARG A 8 -14.13 -18.77 -0.64
C ARG A 8 -12.68 -19.05 -0.29
N ASP A 9 -12.09 -20.07 -0.88
CA ASP A 9 -10.71 -20.52 -0.71
C ASP A 9 -9.75 -20.05 -1.83
N ASP A 10 -10.29 -19.42 -2.88
CA ASP A 10 -9.53 -18.88 -4.01
C ASP A 10 -9.16 -17.39 -3.87
N LEU A 11 -9.27 -16.84 -2.67
CA LEU A 11 -8.94 -15.45 -2.40
C LEU A 11 -7.48 -15.29 -2.02
N GLY A 12 -6.80 -14.39 -2.73
CA GLY A 12 -5.54 -13.82 -2.28
C GLY A 12 -5.76 -12.70 -1.25
N ILE A 13 -4.68 -12.07 -0.83
CA ILE A 13 -4.69 -10.94 0.13
C ILE A 13 -5.67 -9.86 -0.33
N GLY A 14 -5.57 -9.44 -1.61
CA GLY A 14 -6.45 -8.41 -2.15
C GLY A 14 -7.93 -8.81 -2.20
N GLY A 15 -8.23 -10.09 -2.42
CA GLY A 15 -9.58 -10.63 -2.34
C GLY A 15 -10.15 -10.56 -0.92
N CYS A 16 -9.36 -10.92 0.08
CA CYS A 16 -9.72 -10.80 1.49
C CYS A 16 -9.93 -9.32 1.88
N TRP A 17 -9.08 -8.42 1.42
CA TRP A 17 -9.25 -6.98 1.66
C TRP A 17 -10.56 -6.46 1.08
N ASN A 18 -10.98 -6.90 -0.12
CA ASN A 18 -12.27 -6.50 -0.69
C ASN A 18 -13.43 -6.86 0.22
N ILE A 19 -13.42 -8.04 0.84
CA ILE A 19 -14.49 -8.43 1.78
C ILE A 19 -14.54 -7.45 2.96
N GLY A 20 -13.40 -7.16 3.58
CA GLY A 20 -13.32 -6.22 4.69
C GLY A 20 -13.74 -4.80 4.31
N ILE A 21 -13.28 -4.31 3.16
CA ILE A 21 -13.58 -2.96 2.66
C ILE A 21 -15.07 -2.79 2.32
N HIS A 22 -15.74 -3.84 1.81
CA HIS A 22 -17.17 -3.80 1.49
C HIS A 22 -18.05 -4.17 2.68
N HIS A 23 -17.49 -4.58 3.81
CA HIS A 23 -18.28 -4.83 5.02
C HIS A 23 -18.97 -3.54 5.50
N SER A 24 -20.18 -3.66 6.00
CA SER A 24 -21.02 -2.52 6.44
C SER A 24 -20.39 -1.70 7.57
N ALA A 25 -19.57 -2.33 8.41
CA ALA A 25 -18.86 -1.66 9.51
C ALA A 25 -17.54 -0.99 9.07
N CYS A 26 -17.13 -1.11 7.79
CA CYS A 26 -15.92 -0.42 7.31
C CYS A 26 -16.16 1.10 7.30
N GLY A 27 -15.27 1.83 7.98
CA GLY A 27 -15.36 3.28 8.17
C GLY A 27 -15.02 4.08 6.90
N LYS A 28 -14.98 5.42 7.09
CA LYS A 28 -14.65 6.38 6.03
C LYS A 28 -13.26 6.19 5.46
N PHE A 29 -12.31 5.74 6.28
CA PHE A 29 -10.94 5.42 5.89
C PHE A 29 -10.65 3.96 6.23
N ALA A 30 -9.95 3.28 5.34
CA ALA A 30 -9.41 1.95 5.53
C ALA A 30 -7.88 2.06 5.65
N ILE A 31 -7.31 1.52 6.71
CA ILE A 31 -5.87 1.61 7.00
C ILE A 31 -5.35 0.20 7.21
N GLN A 32 -4.30 -0.15 6.48
CA GLN A 32 -3.68 -1.46 6.58
C GLN A 32 -2.90 -1.62 7.87
N LEU A 33 -3.00 -2.80 8.45
CA LEU A 33 -2.10 -3.31 9.47
C LEU A 33 -1.90 -4.80 9.21
N ASP A 34 -0.69 -5.21 8.94
CA ASP A 34 -0.36 -6.62 8.76
C ASP A 34 -0.33 -7.32 10.13
N SER A 35 -0.66 -8.61 10.17
CA SER A 35 -0.89 -9.34 11.43
C SER A 35 0.36 -9.49 12.31
N ASP A 36 1.53 -9.39 11.71
CA ASP A 36 2.84 -9.49 12.36
C ASP A 36 3.49 -8.13 12.63
N ASP A 37 2.85 -7.03 12.22
CA ASP A 37 3.35 -5.67 12.39
C ASP A 37 2.60 -4.88 13.47
N VAL A 38 3.08 -3.69 13.81
CA VAL A 38 2.43 -2.79 14.77
C VAL A 38 2.54 -1.32 14.32
N TYR A 39 1.56 -0.50 14.71
CA TYR A 39 1.71 0.95 14.59
C TYR A 39 2.76 1.46 15.58
N SER A 40 3.42 2.58 15.24
CA SER A 40 4.53 3.12 16.05
C SER A 40 4.07 3.63 17.42
N ASP A 41 2.90 4.22 17.47
CA ASP A 41 2.32 4.83 18.66
C ASP A 41 0.79 4.99 18.56
N GLU A 42 0.17 5.44 19.66
CA GLU A 42 -1.27 5.69 19.77
C GLU A 42 -1.77 6.83 18.87
N HIS A 43 -0.89 7.66 18.32
CA HIS A 43 -1.24 8.80 17.46
C HIS A 43 -1.20 8.46 15.97
N THR A 44 -0.71 7.28 15.60
CA THR A 44 -0.56 6.85 14.19
C THR A 44 -1.83 7.06 13.38
N LEU A 45 -2.97 6.57 13.85
CA LEU A 45 -4.24 6.69 13.12
C LEU A 45 -4.67 8.15 12.95
N ARG A 46 -4.44 8.98 13.97
CA ARG A 46 -4.72 10.41 13.92
C ARG A 46 -3.88 11.09 12.85
N LYS A 47 -2.56 10.88 12.86
CA LYS A 47 -1.63 11.46 11.86
C LYS A 47 -2.03 11.10 10.43
N ILE A 48 -2.44 9.85 10.20
CA ILE A 48 -2.88 9.39 8.89
C ILE A 48 -4.18 10.07 8.47
N VAL A 49 -5.16 10.17 9.37
CA VAL A 49 -6.45 10.81 9.08
C VAL A 49 -6.28 12.31 8.84
N GLU A 50 -5.45 12.99 9.63
CA GLU A 50 -5.11 14.41 9.43
C GLU A 50 -4.49 14.62 8.04
N ALA A 51 -3.56 13.75 7.61
CA ALA A 51 -2.95 13.83 6.28
C ALA A 51 -3.97 13.75 5.13
N PHE A 52 -5.05 12.97 5.26
CA PHE A 52 -6.12 12.96 4.26
C PHE A 52 -6.76 14.33 4.05
N TYR A 53 -7.02 15.03 5.16
CA TYR A 53 -7.68 16.35 5.10
C TYR A 53 -6.72 17.45 4.69
N GLU A 54 -5.53 17.51 5.27
CA GLU A 54 -4.54 18.53 5.01
C GLU A 54 -4.03 18.49 3.58
N GLN A 55 -3.72 17.28 3.08
CA GLN A 55 -3.16 17.07 1.75
C GLN A 55 -4.25 16.84 0.66
N ARG A 56 -5.52 16.79 1.04
CA ARG A 56 -6.67 16.59 0.12
C ARG A 56 -6.45 15.43 -0.84
N CYS A 57 -6.06 14.29 -0.28
CA CYS A 57 -5.70 13.09 -1.03
C CYS A 57 -6.70 11.95 -0.82
N ALA A 58 -6.69 10.96 -1.70
CA ALA A 58 -7.56 9.78 -1.59
C ALA A 58 -6.82 8.53 -1.08
N MET A 59 -5.50 8.59 -1.03
CA MET A 59 -4.62 7.57 -0.47
C MET A 59 -3.52 8.27 0.32
N VAL A 60 -3.10 7.68 1.44
CA VAL A 60 -1.95 8.11 2.23
C VAL A 60 -0.97 6.95 2.36
N VAL A 61 0.29 7.25 2.21
CA VAL A 61 1.40 6.32 2.41
C VAL A 61 2.25 6.80 3.58
N GLY A 62 2.46 5.93 4.55
CA GLY A 62 3.28 6.21 5.72
C GLY A 62 4.77 5.92 5.51
N THR A 63 5.53 6.22 6.54
CA THR A 63 6.93 5.85 6.72
C THR A 63 7.01 4.74 7.74
N TYR A 64 7.84 3.74 7.47
CA TYR A 64 7.99 2.62 8.38
C TYR A 64 9.44 2.37 8.77
N ARG A 65 9.61 1.72 9.91
CA ARG A 65 10.91 1.25 10.40
C ARG A 65 10.94 -0.27 10.36
N MET A 66 12.03 -0.81 9.81
CA MET A 66 12.31 -2.23 9.86
C MET A 66 12.83 -2.60 11.25
N THR A 67 12.20 -3.58 11.90
CA THR A 67 12.60 -4.06 13.22
C THR A 67 12.58 -5.59 13.28
N ASP A 68 13.24 -6.16 14.28
CA ASP A 68 12.96 -7.50 14.77
C ASP A 68 11.74 -7.51 15.71
N PHE A 69 11.39 -8.67 16.27
CA PHE A 69 10.28 -8.79 17.24
C PHE A 69 10.58 -8.16 18.62
N ASP A 70 11.85 -7.91 18.92
CA ASP A 70 12.28 -7.14 20.10
C ASP A 70 12.28 -5.63 19.85
N MET A 71 11.75 -5.19 18.70
CA MET A 71 11.68 -3.79 18.29
C MET A 71 13.05 -3.12 18.05
N ARG A 72 14.13 -3.92 17.90
CA ARG A 72 15.43 -3.39 17.51
C ARG A 72 15.44 -3.09 16.02
N THR A 73 15.94 -1.92 15.65
CA THR A 73 16.06 -1.54 14.24
C THR A 73 17.03 -2.47 13.51
N ILE A 74 16.60 -2.99 12.37
CA ILE A 74 17.41 -3.82 11.47
C ILE A 74 17.57 -3.12 10.10
N PRO A 75 18.60 -3.45 9.32
CA PRO A 75 18.76 -2.90 7.97
C PRO A 75 17.53 -3.17 7.08
N PRO A 76 17.14 -2.25 6.20
CA PRO A 76 17.77 -0.96 5.92
C PRO A 76 17.39 0.19 6.87
N GLY A 77 16.67 -0.06 7.96
CA GLY A 77 16.26 0.93 8.94
C GLY A 77 14.93 1.58 8.57
N ILE A 78 14.94 2.88 8.29
CA ILE A 78 13.72 3.65 7.96
C ILE A 78 13.53 3.68 6.44
N ILE A 79 12.31 3.41 6.01
CA ILE A 79 11.86 3.51 4.62
C ILE A 79 10.82 4.63 4.54
N ASP A 80 11.21 5.75 3.96
CA ASP A 80 10.42 6.99 3.90
C ASP A 80 10.09 7.47 2.47
N HIS A 81 10.61 6.78 1.44
CA HIS A 81 10.40 7.13 0.04
C HIS A 81 10.69 8.60 -0.27
N LYS A 82 11.83 9.12 0.18
CA LYS A 82 12.27 10.50 -0.13
C LYS A 82 12.46 10.77 -1.61
N GLU A 83 12.54 9.73 -2.44
CA GLU A 83 12.55 9.83 -3.90
C GLU A 83 11.25 10.37 -4.49
N TRP A 84 10.17 10.43 -3.71
CA TRP A 84 8.95 11.10 -4.12
C TRP A 84 9.15 12.62 -4.03
N THR A 85 9.04 13.28 -5.15
CA THR A 85 9.20 14.73 -5.23
C THR A 85 7.96 15.40 -5.79
N PRO A 86 7.69 16.67 -5.46
CA PRO A 86 6.56 17.42 -6.02
C PRO A 86 6.60 17.49 -7.55
N GLU A 87 7.80 17.58 -8.14
CA GLU A 87 7.99 17.68 -9.61
C GLU A 87 7.56 16.39 -10.33
N ASN A 88 7.66 15.24 -9.68
CA ASN A 88 7.18 13.98 -10.23
C ASN A 88 5.65 13.87 -10.21
N GLY A 89 4.97 14.62 -9.35
CA GLY A 89 3.52 14.66 -9.23
C GLY A 89 2.91 13.26 -9.13
N ARG A 90 1.91 12.99 -9.96
CA ARG A 90 1.21 11.69 -10.00
C ARG A 90 2.07 10.54 -10.56
N ASN A 91 3.23 10.84 -11.15
CA ASN A 91 4.12 9.82 -11.70
C ASN A 91 5.07 9.19 -10.66
N ASN A 92 5.06 9.66 -9.42
CA ASN A 92 5.86 9.05 -8.34
C ASN A 92 5.62 7.54 -8.22
N ALA A 93 4.38 7.08 -8.25
CA ALA A 93 4.04 5.67 -8.16
C ALA A 93 4.64 4.82 -9.29
N LEU A 94 4.88 5.40 -10.47
CA LEU A 94 5.55 4.72 -11.59
C LEU A 94 7.07 4.57 -11.40
N ARG A 95 7.67 5.35 -10.50
CA ARG A 95 9.13 5.42 -10.30
C ARG A 95 9.67 4.53 -9.20
N ILE A 96 8.78 4.06 -8.31
CA ILE A 96 9.16 3.23 -7.16
C ILE A 96 8.81 1.77 -7.40
N ASN A 97 9.44 0.87 -6.66
CA ASN A 97 9.18 -0.57 -6.76
C ASN A 97 8.18 -1.08 -5.72
N GLY A 98 7.64 -0.22 -4.91
CA GLY A 98 6.62 -0.51 -3.90
C GLY A 98 6.19 0.74 -3.19
N LEU A 99 5.08 0.66 -2.48
CA LEU A 99 4.58 1.72 -1.64
C LEU A 99 5.01 1.47 -0.20
N GLY A 100 5.22 2.52 0.58
CA GLY A 100 5.53 2.42 2.00
C GLY A 100 4.42 1.76 2.81
N ALA A 101 4.61 1.71 4.11
CA ALA A 101 3.62 1.21 5.07
C ALA A 101 3.40 2.26 6.18
N PRO A 102 2.20 2.31 6.77
CA PRO A 102 0.98 1.68 6.30
C PRO A 102 0.43 2.36 5.05
N ARG A 103 -0.42 1.66 4.33
CA ARG A 103 -1.21 2.24 3.24
C ARG A 103 -2.61 2.51 3.76
N ALA A 104 -3.10 3.71 3.52
CA ALA A 104 -4.42 4.13 3.93
C ALA A 104 -5.20 4.68 2.74
N PHE A 105 -6.51 4.47 2.73
CA PHE A 105 -7.37 4.75 1.60
C PHE A 105 -8.66 5.43 2.04
N TYR A 106 -9.15 6.36 1.23
CA TYR A 106 -10.51 6.84 1.34
C TYR A 106 -11.46 5.76 0.83
N THR A 107 -12.22 5.16 1.73
CA THR A 107 -13.02 3.94 1.48
C THR A 107 -13.96 4.04 0.28
N PRO A 108 -14.69 5.15 0.03
CA PRO A 108 -15.54 5.25 -1.15
C PRO A 108 -14.79 5.05 -2.47
N VAL A 109 -13.63 5.68 -2.63
CA VAL A 109 -12.79 5.52 -3.84
C VAL A 109 -12.22 4.09 -3.91
N LEU A 110 -11.78 3.54 -2.78
CA LEU A 110 -11.25 2.18 -2.74
C LEU A 110 -12.28 1.13 -3.17
N ARG A 111 -13.54 1.33 -2.80
CA ARG A 111 -14.67 0.47 -3.21
C ARG A 111 -14.92 0.52 -4.73
N GLU A 112 -14.76 1.68 -5.35
CA GLU A 112 -14.89 1.84 -6.81
C GLU A 112 -13.73 1.19 -7.56
N VAL A 113 -12.51 1.42 -7.09
CA VAL A 113 -11.28 0.90 -7.71
C VAL A 113 -11.19 -0.61 -7.58
N LYS A 114 -11.58 -1.16 -6.43
CA LYS A 114 -11.43 -2.57 -6.03
C LYS A 114 -9.97 -3.02 -5.94
N VAL A 115 -9.69 -3.93 -5.03
CA VAL A 115 -8.36 -4.51 -4.86
C VAL A 115 -8.22 -5.72 -5.79
N PRO A 116 -7.17 -5.86 -6.58
CA PRO A 116 -6.92 -7.08 -7.36
C PRO A 116 -6.86 -8.31 -6.47
N ASN A 117 -7.53 -9.39 -6.86
CA ASN A 117 -7.50 -10.66 -6.13
C ASN A 117 -6.17 -11.38 -6.36
N THR A 118 -5.14 -10.92 -5.69
CA THR A 118 -3.78 -11.49 -5.73
C THR A 118 -3.16 -11.40 -4.34
N SER A 119 -2.12 -12.20 -4.10
CA SER A 119 -1.35 -12.19 -2.84
C SER A 119 -0.01 -11.47 -2.98
N TYR A 120 0.21 -10.76 -4.09
CA TYR A 120 1.42 -9.96 -4.30
C TYR A 120 1.14 -8.79 -5.26
N GLY A 121 1.56 -7.59 -4.86
CA GLY A 121 1.47 -6.38 -5.68
C GLY A 121 0.06 -5.80 -5.80
N GLU A 122 -0.91 -6.28 -5.01
CA GLU A 122 -2.25 -5.72 -4.88
C GLU A 122 -2.21 -4.26 -4.42
N ASP A 123 -1.35 -3.96 -3.47
CA ASP A 123 -1.09 -2.63 -2.94
C ASP A 123 -0.47 -1.70 -3.99
N TYR A 124 0.51 -2.21 -4.74
CA TYR A 124 1.18 -1.47 -5.81
C TYR A 124 0.21 -1.15 -6.95
N ALA A 125 -0.62 -2.12 -7.35
CA ALA A 125 -1.67 -1.91 -8.34
C ALA A 125 -2.68 -0.83 -7.90
N LEU A 126 -3.06 -0.82 -6.61
CA LEU A 126 -3.89 0.24 -6.03
C LEU A 126 -3.21 1.60 -6.13
N GLY A 127 -1.96 1.72 -5.71
CA GLY A 127 -1.21 2.97 -5.77
C GLY A 127 -1.09 3.52 -7.18
N LEU A 128 -0.83 2.67 -8.16
CA LEU A 128 -0.83 3.06 -9.58
C LEU A 128 -2.19 3.61 -10.00
N ASN A 129 -3.27 2.91 -9.69
CA ASN A 129 -4.63 3.31 -10.06
C ASN A 129 -5.03 4.62 -9.37
N PHE A 130 -4.86 4.72 -8.05
CA PHE A 130 -5.17 5.94 -7.30
C PHE A 130 -4.41 7.14 -7.84
N SER A 131 -3.10 7.00 -8.08
CA SER A 131 -2.26 8.11 -8.56
C SER A 131 -2.60 8.57 -9.99
N ARG A 132 -3.41 7.82 -10.74
CA ARG A 132 -3.89 8.25 -12.05
C ARG A 132 -4.79 9.48 -11.97
N GLN A 133 -5.67 9.53 -10.97
CA GLN A 133 -6.70 10.57 -10.82
C GLN A 133 -6.56 11.37 -9.52
N TYR A 134 -6.02 10.76 -8.47
CA TYR A 134 -5.95 11.33 -7.14
C TYR A 134 -4.50 11.60 -6.72
N GLN A 135 -4.34 12.52 -5.79
CA GLN A 135 -3.07 12.70 -5.09
C GLN A 135 -2.90 11.61 -4.05
N ILE A 136 -1.67 11.12 -3.91
CA ILE A 136 -1.24 10.26 -2.81
C ILE A 136 -0.52 11.14 -1.79
N GLY A 137 -1.08 11.24 -0.59
CA GLY A 137 -0.48 11.96 0.53
C GLY A 137 0.60 11.14 1.24
N ARG A 138 1.39 11.82 2.04
CA ARG A 138 2.55 11.23 2.73
C ARG A 138 2.57 11.61 4.21
N VAL A 139 2.95 10.64 5.05
CA VAL A 139 3.35 10.87 6.44
C VAL A 139 4.82 10.47 6.57
N TYR A 140 5.69 11.47 6.81
CA TYR A 140 7.14 11.27 6.91
C TYR A 140 7.62 10.84 8.30
N ASP A 141 6.80 11.05 9.33
CA ASP A 141 7.03 10.43 10.63
C ASP A 141 6.97 8.92 10.51
N VAL A 142 7.79 8.22 11.29
CA VAL A 142 7.66 6.76 11.42
C VAL A 142 6.35 6.45 12.12
N VAL A 143 5.41 5.88 11.40
CA VAL A 143 4.05 5.52 11.89
C VAL A 143 3.80 4.02 11.91
N TYR A 144 4.78 3.22 11.49
CA TYR A 144 4.63 1.78 11.36
C TYR A 144 5.94 1.07 11.66
N MET A 145 5.89 -0.04 12.37
CA MET A 145 7.01 -0.93 12.66
C MET A 145 6.81 -2.22 11.89
N CYS A 146 7.59 -2.40 10.82
CA CYS A 146 7.59 -3.60 10.01
C CYS A 146 8.52 -4.61 10.65
N ARG A 147 7.95 -5.64 11.29
CA ARG A 147 8.69 -6.65 12.02
C ARG A 147 9.13 -7.78 11.09
N ARG A 148 10.40 -8.15 11.17
CA ARG A 148 10.99 -9.22 10.36
C ARG A 148 11.46 -10.39 11.22
N TRP A 149 11.29 -11.58 10.68
CA TRP A 149 11.69 -12.86 11.27
C TRP A 149 12.08 -13.83 10.14
N ASP A 150 12.77 -14.91 10.49
CA ASP A 150 13.45 -15.79 9.52
C ASP A 150 12.50 -16.43 8.51
N ASP A 151 11.25 -16.73 8.90
CA ASP A 151 10.24 -17.33 8.02
C ASP A 151 9.29 -16.32 7.38
N ASN A 152 9.59 -15.01 7.45
CA ASN A 152 8.77 -13.98 6.81
C ASN A 152 8.72 -14.22 5.30
N SER A 153 7.53 -14.18 4.72
CA SER A 153 7.24 -14.54 3.33
C SER A 153 8.11 -13.84 2.29
N ASP A 154 8.58 -12.63 2.59
CA ASP A 154 9.44 -11.87 1.69
C ASP A 154 10.93 -12.20 1.85
N ALA A 155 11.35 -12.72 3.01
CA ALA A 155 12.75 -13.02 3.29
C ALA A 155 13.21 -14.36 2.70
N SER A 156 12.28 -15.29 2.45
CA SER A 156 12.55 -16.66 2.00
C SER A 156 12.22 -16.92 0.51
N LEU A 157 12.02 -15.87 -0.28
CA LEU A 157 11.69 -16.02 -1.69
C LEU A 157 12.89 -16.55 -2.49
N ASP A 158 12.68 -17.66 -3.21
CA ASP A 158 13.65 -18.10 -4.22
C ASP A 158 13.71 -17.10 -5.41
N ILE A 159 14.79 -17.16 -6.17
CA ILE A 159 15.05 -16.22 -7.27
C ILE A 159 13.98 -16.29 -8.36
N VAL A 160 13.41 -17.46 -8.62
CA VAL A 160 12.38 -17.64 -9.67
C VAL A 160 11.11 -16.93 -9.25
N LYS A 161 10.69 -17.10 -7.99
CA LYS A 161 9.50 -16.46 -7.44
C LYS A 161 9.69 -14.93 -7.35
N MET A 162 10.86 -14.47 -6.91
CA MET A 162 11.21 -13.05 -6.89
C MET A 162 11.15 -12.42 -8.30
N ASN A 163 11.71 -13.09 -9.30
CA ASN A 163 11.65 -12.61 -10.68
C ASN A 163 10.22 -12.60 -11.22
N GLY A 164 9.40 -13.60 -10.86
CA GLY A 164 7.97 -13.61 -11.18
C GLY A 164 7.23 -12.40 -10.61
N HIS A 165 7.50 -12.05 -9.36
CA HIS A 165 6.94 -10.87 -8.69
C HIS A 165 7.37 -9.56 -9.37
N ASN A 166 8.65 -9.42 -9.69
CA ASN A 166 9.16 -8.25 -10.39
C ASN A 166 8.54 -8.10 -11.79
N LEU A 167 8.46 -9.20 -12.54
CA LEU A 167 7.81 -9.21 -13.85
C LEU A 167 6.33 -8.81 -13.78
N TYR A 168 5.61 -9.25 -12.74
CA TYR A 168 4.22 -8.83 -12.52
C TYR A 168 4.14 -7.32 -12.29
N LYS A 169 4.95 -6.76 -11.40
CA LYS A 169 4.99 -5.30 -11.15
C LYS A 169 5.35 -4.51 -12.41
N ASP A 170 6.30 -4.97 -13.20
CA ASP A 170 6.68 -4.31 -14.45
C ASP A 170 5.56 -4.33 -15.48
N ARG A 171 4.79 -5.41 -15.54
CA ARG A 171 3.61 -5.51 -16.41
C ARG A 171 2.52 -4.52 -16.02
N ILE A 172 2.12 -4.47 -14.74
CA ILE A 172 1.09 -3.53 -14.29
C ILE A 172 1.55 -2.07 -14.42
N ARG A 173 2.82 -1.79 -14.19
CA ARG A 173 3.44 -0.47 -14.42
C ARG A 173 3.37 -0.08 -15.90
N THR A 174 3.69 -1.00 -16.79
CA THR A 174 3.63 -0.79 -18.24
C THR A 174 2.20 -0.50 -18.69
N TRP A 175 1.21 -1.27 -18.25
CA TRP A 175 -0.19 -1.03 -18.57
C TRP A 175 -0.67 0.32 -18.04
N GLU A 176 -0.28 0.68 -16.83
CA GLU A 176 -0.61 1.99 -16.26
C GLU A 176 0.00 3.13 -17.10
N LEU A 177 1.26 3.01 -17.49
CA LEU A 177 1.91 4.01 -18.34
C LEU A 177 1.20 4.16 -19.69
N GLN A 178 0.83 3.05 -20.33
CA GLN A 178 0.05 3.04 -21.58
C GLN A 178 -1.31 3.73 -21.39
N ALA A 179 -2.00 3.45 -20.29
CA ALA A 179 -3.28 4.09 -19.97
C ALA A 179 -3.13 5.61 -19.84
N ARG A 180 -2.09 6.08 -19.12
CA ARG A 180 -1.81 7.53 -18.97
C ARG A 180 -1.48 8.20 -20.30
N VAL A 181 -0.66 7.55 -21.14
CA VAL A 181 -0.35 8.06 -22.49
C VAL A 181 -1.63 8.17 -23.34
N ALA A 182 -2.51 7.17 -23.27
CA ALA A 182 -3.78 7.20 -24.01
C ALA A 182 -4.72 8.30 -23.50
N MET A 183 -4.75 8.56 -22.20
CA MET A 183 -5.54 9.67 -21.61
C MET A 183 -5.02 11.03 -22.08
N ASN A 184 -3.71 11.24 -22.07
CA ASN A 184 -3.09 12.52 -22.48
C ASN A 184 -3.25 12.81 -23.97
N LYS A 185 -3.48 11.79 -24.81
CA LYS A 185 -3.74 11.98 -26.26
C LYS A 185 -5.18 12.40 -26.56
N LYS A 186 -6.09 12.22 -25.59
CA LYS A 186 -7.53 12.54 -25.75
C LYS A 186 -7.91 13.94 -25.21
N GLY A 187 -7.01 14.56 -24.45
CA GLY A 187 -7.13 15.94 -23.95
C GLY A 187 -6.30 16.88 -24.77
#